data_377edf012a3b9384c7eaac05b8532123
#
_entry.id   377edf012a3b9384c7eaac05b8532123
#
_cell.length_a   1.000
_cell.length_b   1.000
_cell.length_c   1.000
_cell.angle_alpha   90.00
_cell.angle_beta   90.00
_cell.angle_gamma   90.00
#
_symmetry.space_group_name_H-M   'P 1'
#
loop_
_entity.id
_entity.type
_entity.pdbx_description
1 polymer ?
#
loop_
_entity_poly.entity_id
_entity_poly.type
_entity_poly.pdbx_seq_one_letter_code
_entity_poly.pdbx_strand_id
1 'polypeptide(L)'
;MEKKRGRVTIPTDLNVIPQTLEILEKWGADAVRDCDGTEFPAELKEVDAKVYATYYTTRKDNEWAKAHPEEIQQMYIMTDFYSAVSDKLSIHLMDHIYPAMLKVNTRDDKKRWWEVMDRTTGEPVPTDKWSYDEESGNVIIDAVPFHDYTVSFLAYIMWDPVHMYNAVVNDWKDVEPQMTFDVRQPLTREFSLKRLRRFLETHPYVDVVRFTTFFHQFTLIFDELAREKYVDWYGYSASVSPYILEQFEKEVG
;
A
#
# COMPACT_ATOMS: atom_id res chain seq x y z
N MET A 1 -39.75 22.59 17.42
CA MET A 1 -39.48 21.14 17.30
C MET A 1 -38.04 21.01 16.80
N GLU A 2 -37.14 20.51 17.65
CA GLU A 2 -35.79 20.17 17.22
C GLU A 2 -35.88 19.11 16.13
N LYS A 3 -35.45 19.42 14.90
CA LYS A 3 -35.32 18.39 13.86
C LYS A 3 -34.29 17.38 14.37
N LYS A 4 -34.72 16.16 14.69
CA LYS A 4 -33.79 15.04 14.91
C LYS A 4 -33.00 14.85 13.62
N ARG A 5 -31.77 15.33 13.59
CA ARG A 5 -30.84 15.05 12.49
C ARG A 5 -30.60 13.56 12.40
N GLY A 6 -30.75 13.00 11.23
CA GLY A 6 -30.34 11.61 10.99
C GLY A 6 -28.81 11.47 11.03
N ARG A 7 -28.30 10.25 11.16
CA ARG A 7 -26.86 9.96 11.03
C ARG A 7 -26.49 9.86 9.54
N VAL A 8 -26.47 11.00 8.85
CA VAL A 8 -26.18 11.07 7.41
C VAL A 8 -24.89 11.86 7.20
N THR A 9 -23.94 11.23 6.54
CA THR A 9 -22.68 11.88 6.12
C THR A 9 -22.68 12.04 4.60
N ILE A 10 -22.53 13.26 4.12
CA ILE A 10 -22.48 13.58 2.69
C ILE A 10 -21.03 13.66 2.23
N PRO A 11 -20.60 12.83 1.27
CA PRO A 11 -19.31 13.01 0.60
C PRO A 11 -19.39 14.25 -0.30
N THR A 12 -18.30 14.97 -0.40
CA THR A 12 -18.20 16.14 -1.26
C THR A 12 -16.83 16.25 -1.91
N ASP A 13 -16.80 16.92 -3.06
CA ASP A 13 -15.59 17.40 -3.67
C ASP A 13 -15.81 18.84 -4.23
N LEU A 14 -14.71 19.46 -4.73
CA LEU A 14 -14.72 20.87 -5.15
C LEU A 14 -15.72 21.18 -6.28
N ASN A 15 -16.09 20.20 -7.09
CA ASN A 15 -16.94 20.39 -8.27
C ASN A 15 -18.43 20.42 -7.92
N VAL A 16 -18.82 20.03 -6.70
CA VAL A 16 -20.22 19.81 -6.31
C VAL A 16 -20.61 20.53 -5.02
N ILE A 17 -19.91 21.60 -4.65
CA ILE A 17 -20.16 22.35 -3.40
C ILE A 17 -21.60 22.87 -3.29
N PRO A 18 -22.19 23.54 -4.30
CA PRO A 18 -23.56 24.02 -4.20
C PRO A 18 -24.58 22.91 -3.95
N GLN A 19 -24.41 21.78 -4.65
CA GLN A 19 -25.26 20.60 -4.46
C GLN A 19 -25.08 19.98 -3.08
N THR A 20 -23.84 19.95 -2.57
CA THR A 20 -23.55 19.48 -1.22
C THR A 20 -24.27 20.31 -0.15
N LEU A 21 -24.23 21.63 -0.25
CA LEU A 21 -24.89 22.54 0.68
C LEU A 21 -26.44 22.36 0.63
N GLU A 22 -27.01 22.25 -0.57
CA GLU A 22 -28.44 21.99 -0.74
C GLU A 22 -28.86 20.66 -0.10
N ILE A 23 -28.10 19.61 -0.31
CA ILE A 23 -28.37 18.26 0.25
C ILE A 23 -28.23 18.27 1.77
N LEU A 24 -27.19 18.90 2.32
CA LEU A 24 -26.99 19.02 3.76
C LEU A 24 -28.25 19.64 4.43
N GLU A 25 -28.78 20.69 3.86
CA GLU A 25 -29.98 21.33 4.37
C GLU A 25 -31.24 20.47 4.18
N LYS A 26 -31.46 20.00 2.96
CA LYS A 26 -32.66 19.25 2.56
C LYS A 26 -32.82 17.93 3.30
N TRP A 27 -31.71 17.22 3.53
CA TRP A 27 -31.74 15.94 4.22
C TRP A 27 -31.49 16.05 5.73
N GLY A 28 -31.16 17.24 6.21
CA GLY A 28 -30.76 17.42 7.60
C GLY A 28 -29.54 16.57 7.96
N ALA A 29 -28.57 16.48 7.04
CA ALA A 29 -27.37 15.72 7.28
C ALA A 29 -26.57 16.32 8.44
N ASP A 30 -25.92 15.46 9.21
CA ASP A 30 -25.18 15.83 10.41
C ASP A 30 -23.67 15.90 10.19
N ALA A 31 -23.20 15.46 9.03
CA ALA A 31 -21.78 15.50 8.68
C ALA A 31 -21.54 15.67 7.17
N VAL A 32 -20.43 16.32 6.87
CA VAL A 32 -19.83 16.37 5.53
C VAL A 32 -18.44 15.75 5.61
N ARG A 33 -18.04 15.02 4.59
CA ARG A 33 -16.69 14.45 4.47
C ARG A 33 -16.06 14.81 3.14
N ASP A 34 -14.74 14.95 3.15
CA ASP A 34 -13.96 15.06 1.92
C ASP A 34 -13.99 13.77 1.09
N CYS A 35 -13.75 13.91 -0.19
CA CYS A 35 -13.42 12.80 -1.07
C CYS A 35 -11.88 12.72 -1.19
N ASP A 36 -11.31 11.62 -0.66
CA ASP A 36 -9.90 11.26 -0.79
C ASP A 36 -8.87 12.34 -0.39
N GLY A 37 -9.18 13.11 0.66
CA GLY A 37 -8.29 14.10 1.22
C GLY A 37 -8.18 15.37 0.38
N THR A 38 -9.24 15.72 -0.36
CA THR A 38 -9.41 17.02 -0.99
C THR A 38 -9.56 18.09 0.09
N GLU A 39 -8.91 19.24 -0.08
CA GLU A 39 -9.07 20.35 0.86
C GLU A 39 -10.49 20.90 0.82
N PHE A 40 -11.08 21.16 1.99
CA PHE A 40 -12.39 21.76 2.09
C PHE A 40 -12.36 23.24 1.71
N PRO A 41 -13.27 23.71 0.85
CA PRO A 41 -13.46 25.13 0.61
C PRO A 41 -14.05 25.83 1.84
N ALA A 42 -13.93 27.16 1.87
CA ALA A 42 -14.34 27.97 3.02
C ALA A 42 -15.82 27.74 3.39
N GLU A 43 -16.68 27.60 2.40
CA GLU A 43 -18.11 27.41 2.56
C GLU A 43 -18.48 26.16 3.35
N LEU A 44 -17.69 25.10 3.23
CA LEU A 44 -17.90 23.84 3.95
C LEU A 44 -17.20 23.80 5.33
N LYS A 45 -16.32 24.75 5.62
CA LYS A 45 -15.69 24.86 6.94
C LYS A 45 -16.61 25.50 7.99
N GLU A 46 -17.65 26.23 7.53
CA GLU A 46 -18.59 27.02 8.36
C GLU A 46 -20.00 26.41 8.40
N VAL A 47 -20.21 25.22 7.83
CA VAL A 47 -21.54 24.60 7.84
C VAL A 47 -21.93 24.13 9.26
N ASP A 48 -23.22 24.15 9.55
CA ASP A 48 -23.78 23.56 10.80
C ASP A 48 -23.86 22.02 10.67
N ALA A 49 -22.72 21.39 10.41
CA ALA A 49 -22.55 19.95 10.32
C ALA A 49 -21.11 19.61 10.71
N LYS A 50 -20.87 18.39 11.16
CA LYS A 50 -19.52 17.91 11.47
C LYS A 50 -18.69 17.75 10.21
N VAL A 51 -17.44 18.20 10.27
CA VAL A 51 -16.49 18.09 9.19
C VAL A 51 -15.57 16.89 9.42
N TYR A 52 -15.62 15.93 8.50
CA TYR A 52 -14.79 14.73 8.51
C TYR A 52 -13.72 14.85 7.43
N ALA A 53 -12.46 14.97 7.84
CA ALA A 53 -11.34 15.05 6.92
C ALA A 53 -10.57 13.73 6.83
N THR A 54 -10.21 13.34 5.63
CA THR A 54 -9.36 12.19 5.37
C THR A 54 -7.90 12.53 5.60
N TYR A 55 -7.21 11.70 6.37
CA TYR A 55 -5.79 11.81 6.62
C TYR A 55 -5.06 10.53 6.21
N TYR A 56 -4.05 10.69 5.36
CA TYR A 56 -3.21 9.59 4.89
C TYR A 56 -1.97 9.48 5.79
N THR A 57 -1.86 8.36 6.50
CA THR A 57 -0.74 8.11 7.41
C THR A 57 0.50 7.59 6.71
N THR A 58 0.35 6.90 5.60
CA THR A 58 1.39 6.10 4.94
C THR A 58 1.84 6.63 3.58
N ARG A 59 1.31 7.75 3.13
CA ARG A 59 1.62 8.38 1.83
C ARG A 59 1.43 9.89 1.84
N LYS A 60 1.53 10.54 0.65
CA LYS A 60 1.46 12.00 0.44
C LYS A 60 2.68 12.76 0.99
N ASP A 61 3.83 12.11 1.01
CA ASP A 61 5.11 12.76 1.28
C ASP A 61 6.25 11.97 0.62
N ASN A 62 6.38 12.16 -0.70
CA ASN A 62 7.41 11.45 -1.47
C ASN A 62 8.83 11.87 -1.07
N GLU A 63 9.03 13.10 -0.60
CA GLU A 63 10.35 13.56 -0.17
C GLU A 63 10.83 12.80 1.08
N TRP A 64 9.91 12.56 2.02
CA TRP A 64 10.21 11.70 3.16
C TRP A 64 10.58 10.28 2.73
N ALA A 65 9.75 9.67 1.87
CA ALA A 65 9.97 8.31 1.40
C ALA A 65 11.30 8.16 0.63
N LYS A 66 11.63 9.13 -0.23
CA LYS A 66 12.91 9.15 -0.96
C LYS A 66 14.12 9.31 -0.02
N ALA A 67 13.97 10.07 1.06
CA ALA A 67 15.03 10.30 2.05
C ALA A 67 15.23 9.10 3.01
N HIS A 68 14.23 8.24 3.16
CA HIS A 68 14.23 7.09 4.07
C HIS A 68 13.81 5.80 3.35
N PRO A 69 14.57 5.37 2.33
CA PRO A 69 14.19 4.21 1.49
C PRO A 69 14.14 2.90 2.27
N GLU A 70 14.79 2.80 3.42
CA GLU A 70 14.74 1.67 4.35
C GLU A 70 13.41 1.57 5.11
N GLU A 71 12.70 2.67 5.24
CA GLU A 71 11.42 2.74 5.95
C GLU A 71 10.19 2.80 5.01
N ILE A 72 10.38 2.58 3.70
CA ILE A 72 9.29 2.38 2.76
C ILE A 72 8.52 1.10 3.14
N GLN A 73 7.19 1.13 3.01
CA GLN A 73 6.39 -0.09 3.20
C GLN A 73 6.85 -1.19 2.26
N GLN A 74 6.88 -2.39 2.79
CA GLN A 74 7.21 -3.59 2.05
C GLN A 74 6.04 -4.57 2.07
N MET A 75 6.00 -5.40 1.06
CA MET A 75 5.10 -6.53 0.98
C MET A 75 5.88 -7.81 0.72
N TYR A 76 5.31 -8.92 1.16
CA TYR A 76 5.77 -10.26 0.81
C TYR A 76 4.97 -10.73 -0.37
N ILE A 77 5.61 -10.99 -1.49
CA ILE A 77 4.96 -11.34 -2.75
C ILE A 77 5.55 -12.63 -3.32
N MET A 78 4.73 -13.39 -4.02
CA MET A 78 5.11 -14.66 -4.65
C MET A 78 5.05 -14.51 -6.17
N THR A 79 6.03 -15.10 -6.86
CA THR A 79 5.99 -15.23 -8.33
C THR A 79 4.86 -16.13 -8.81
N ASP A 80 4.59 -16.10 -10.10
CA ASP A 80 3.80 -17.16 -10.74
C ASP A 80 4.50 -18.52 -10.60
N PHE A 81 3.79 -19.60 -10.97
CA PHE A 81 4.34 -20.95 -11.00
C PHE A 81 5.19 -21.15 -12.26
N TYR A 82 6.39 -21.68 -12.08
CA TYR A 82 7.33 -21.96 -13.17
C TYR A 82 7.72 -23.43 -13.18
N SER A 83 7.46 -24.12 -14.30
CA SER A 83 7.83 -25.53 -14.46
C SER A 83 9.28 -25.67 -14.92
N ALA A 84 10.07 -26.46 -14.22
CA ALA A 84 11.43 -26.76 -14.61
C ALA A 84 11.48 -27.77 -15.76
N VAL A 85 12.20 -27.46 -16.83
CA VAL A 85 12.42 -28.35 -17.96
C VAL A 85 13.78 -29.06 -17.92
N SER A 86 14.64 -28.65 -16.97
CA SER A 86 15.98 -29.20 -16.75
C SER A 86 16.34 -29.14 -15.26
N ASP A 87 17.57 -29.52 -14.92
CA ASP A 87 18.12 -29.44 -13.57
C ASP A 87 18.45 -28.00 -13.09
N LYS A 88 18.19 -27.01 -13.93
CA LYS A 88 18.31 -25.59 -13.62
C LYS A 88 17.06 -24.85 -14.06
N LEU A 89 16.55 -23.97 -13.19
CA LEU A 89 15.44 -23.08 -13.47
C LEU A 89 15.86 -21.65 -13.13
N SER A 90 15.52 -20.71 -14.00
CA SER A 90 15.72 -19.27 -13.79
C SER A 90 14.37 -18.58 -13.76
N ILE A 91 14.07 -17.86 -12.66
CA ILE A 91 12.82 -17.14 -12.47
C ILE A 91 13.14 -15.65 -12.27
N HIS A 92 12.62 -14.80 -13.15
CA HIS A 92 12.72 -13.36 -12.98
C HIS A 92 11.64 -12.88 -12.00
N LEU A 93 12.06 -12.23 -10.90
CA LEU A 93 11.15 -11.91 -9.79
C LEU A 93 10.03 -10.92 -10.16
N MET A 94 10.30 -10.03 -11.10
CA MET A 94 9.36 -8.98 -11.50
C MET A 94 8.56 -9.33 -12.77
N ASP A 95 8.63 -10.59 -13.24
CA ASP A 95 7.81 -11.01 -14.37
C ASP A 95 6.33 -10.80 -14.07
N HIS A 96 5.62 -10.25 -15.06
CA HIS A 96 4.20 -9.95 -14.98
C HIS A 96 3.79 -9.01 -13.83
N ILE A 97 4.72 -8.17 -13.36
CA ILE A 97 4.44 -7.13 -12.35
C ILE A 97 4.74 -5.76 -12.98
N TYR A 98 3.87 -4.78 -12.72
CA TYR A 98 4.08 -3.41 -13.20
C TYR A 98 5.38 -2.83 -12.63
N PRO A 99 6.34 -2.43 -13.48
CA PRO A 99 7.72 -2.18 -13.03
C PRO A 99 7.88 -0.97 -12.10
N ALA A 100 6.96 0.01 -12.16
CA ALA A 100 7.00 1.17 -11.28
C ALA A 100 6.30 0.95 -9.93
N MET A 101 5.59 -0.18 -9.75
CA MET A 101 4.82 -0.46 -8.55
C MET A 101 5.68 -0.94 -7.40
N LEU A 102 6.60 -1.86 -7.68
CA LEU A 102 7.40 -2.55 -6.68
C LEU A 102 8.89 -2.46 -6.99
N LYS A 103 9.70 -2.53 -5.96
CA LYS A 103 11.16 -2.71 -6.06
C LYS A 103 11.60 -3.84 -5.14
N VAL A 104 12.26 -4.85 -5.70
CA VAL A 104 12.79 -5.97 -4.92
C VAL A 104 13.67 -5.47 -3.79
N ASN A 105 13.47 -5.98 -2.58
CA ASN A 105 14.35 -5.69 -1.46
C ASN A 105 15.62 -6.53 -1.56
N THR A 106 16.69 -5.92 -2.03
CA THR A 106 18.03 -6.54 -2.13
C THR A 106 18.97 -6.15 -0.99
N ARG A 107 18.51 -5.30 -0.05
CA ARG A 107 19.32 -4.79 1.09
C ARG A 107 19.43 -5.80 2.21
N ASP A 108 18.34 -6.51 2.50
CA ASP A 108 18.27 -7.48 3.60
C ASP A 108 18.71 -8.87 3.16
N ASP A 109 18.98 -9.74 4.13
CA ASP A 109 19.45 -11.10 3.85
C ASP A 109 18.37 -11.93 3.17
N LYS A 110 18.56 -12.17 1.89
CA LYS A 110 17.66 -12.93 1.03
C LYS A 110 17.46 -14.36 1.50
N LYS A 111 18.52 -14.98 2.04
CA LYS A 111 18.49 -16.38 2.52
C LYS A 111 17.67 -16.55 3.80
N ARG A 112 17.52 -15.48 4.57
CA ARG A 112 16.70 -15.45 5.77
C ARG A 112 15.22 -15.11 5.46
N TRP A 113 15.00 -14.19 4.51
CA TRP A 113 13.68 -13.57 4.34
C TRP A 113 12.94 -14.00 3.08
N TRP A 114 13.60 -14.67 2.14
CA TRP A 114 12.94 -15.17 0.93
C TRP A 114 12.77 -16.68 1.02
N GLU A 115 11.78 -17.19 0.30
CA GLU A 115 11.49 -18.61 0.25
C GLU A 115 11.35 -19.08 -1.19
N VAL A 116 12.06 -20.14 -1.53
CA VAL A 116 11.87 -20.85 -2.79
C VAL A 116 11.17 -22.16 -2.47
N MET A 117 10.00 -22.38 -3.08
CA MET A 117 9.18 -23.58 -2.84
C MET A 117 9.15 -24.46 -4.07
N ASP A 118 9.38 -25.74 -3.87
CA ASP A 118 9.00 -26.79 -4.82
C ASP A 118 7.51 -27.10 -4.59
N ARG A 119 6.65 -26.63 -5.50
CA ARG A 119 5.20 -26.76 -5.39
C ARG A 119 4.70 -28.16 -5.70
N THR A 120 5.50 -28.97 -6.37
CA THR A 120 5.17 -30.36 -6.65
C THR A 120 5.30 -31.24 -5.42
N THR A 121 6.31 -30.99 -4.59
CA THR A 121 6.53 -31.70 -3.33
C THR A 121 5.91 -31.01 -2.12
N GLY A 122 5.71 -29.70 -2.19
CA GLY A 122 5.27 -28.85 -1.06
C GLY A 122 6.41 -28.52 -0.08
N GLU A 123 7.66 -28.78 -0.44
CA GLU A 123 8.82 -28.58 0.43
C GLU A 123 9.62 -27.32 0.03
N PRO A 124 10.22 -26.61 0.99
CA PRO A 124 11.10 -25.50 0.68
C PRO A 124 12.40 -26.03 0.05
N VAL A 125 12.88 -25.32 -0.98
CA VAL A 125 14.19 -25.58 -1.58
C VAL A 125 15.27 -25.11 -0.61
N PRO A 126 16.25 -25.99 -0.25
CA PRO A 126 17.34 -25.60 0.65
C PRO A 126 18.08 -24.34 0.17
N THR A 127 18.50 -23.50 1.09
CA THR A 127 19.09 -22.19 0.78
C THR A 127 20.39 -22.24 -0.02
N ASP A 128 21.11 -23.37 0.03
CA ASP A 128 22.31 -23.62 -0.77
C ASP A 128 22.00 -24.08 -2.22
N LYS A 129 20.73 -24.39 -2.52
CA LYS A 129 20.26 -24.86 -3.82
C LYS A 129 19.66 -23.78 -4.71
N TRP A 130 19.69 -22.54 -4.29
CA TRP A 130 19.28 -21.41 -5.11
C TRP A 130 20.16 -20.18 -4.85
N SER A 131 20.21 -19.28 -5.79
CA SER A 131 20.90 -17.99 -5.69
C SER A 131 20.09 -16.89 -6.37
N TYR A 132 20.35 -15.66 -5.98
CA TYR A 132 19.78 -14.49 -6.65
C TYR A 132 20.88 -13.74 -7.38
N ASP A 133 20.67 -13.50 -8.66
CA ASP A 133 21.50 -12.67 -9.50
C ASP A 133 20.88 -11.26 -9.57
N GLU A 134 21.54 -10.30 -8.92
CA GLU A 134 21.03 -8.93 -8.81
C GLU A 134 21.08 -8.19 -10.15
N GLU A 135 22.00 -8.53 -11.06
CA GLU A 135 22.13 -7.88 -12.34
C GLU A 135 20.97 -8.25 -13.27
N SER A 136 20.60 -9.52 -13.32
CA SER A 136 19.48 -10.00 -14.13
C SER A 136 18.13 -9.95 -13.43
N GLY A 137 18.08 -9.81 -12.09
CA GLY A 137 16.86 -9.90 -11.30
C GLY A 137 16.30 -11.32 -11.18
N ASN A 138 17.12 -12.34 -11.47
CA ASN A 138 16.70 -13.73 -11.51
C ASN A 138 17.07 -14.50 -10.24
N VAL A 139 16.16 -15.36 -9.79
CA VAL A 139 16.48 -16.46 -8.89
C VAL A 139 16.81 -17.69 -9.72
N ILE A 140 18.01 -18.24 -9.49
CA ILE A 140 18.51 -19.45 -10.16
C ILE A 140 18.39 -20.61 -9.18
N ILE A 141 17.70 -21.67 -9.55
CA ILE A 141 17.34 -22.80 -8.71
C ILE A 141 17.96 -24.09 -9.26
N ASP A 142 18.59 -24.89 -8.38
CA ASP A 142 18.89 -26.30 -8.67
C ASP A 142 17.56 -27.05 -8.62
N ALA A 143 17.00 -27.34 -9.77
CA ALA A 143 15.63 -27.81 -9.91
C ALA A 143 15.57 -29.31 -10.24
N VAL A 144 14.43 -29.92 -9.94
CA VAL A 144 14.08 -31.25 -10.43
C VAL A 144 13.23 -31.08 -11.70
N PRO A 145 13.61 -31.69 -12.84
CA PRO A 145 12.81 -31.56 -14.06
C PRO A 145 11.34 -31.96 -13.84
N PHE A 146 10.45 -31.19 -14.46
CA PHE A 146 8.98 -31.34 -14.39
C PHE A 146 8.34 -31.01 -13.04
N HIS A 147 9.10 -30.43 -12.09
CA HIS A 147 8.54 -29.84 -10.89
C HIS A 147 8.20 -28.36 -11.12
N ASP A 148 7.21 -27.87 -10.39
CA ASP A 148 6.79 -26.48 -10.39
C ASP A 148 7.40 -25.75 -9.18
N TYR A 149 7.85 -24.51 -9.42
CA TYR A 149 8.51 -23.69 -8.39
C TYR A 149 7.87 -22.30 -8.29
N THR A 150 7.95 -21.74 -7.10
CA THR A 150 7.66 -20.33 -6.84
C THR A 150 8.74 -19.72 -5.98
N VAL A 151 8.90 -18.41 -6.09
CA VAL A 151 9.75 -17.62 -5.20
C VAL A 151 8.88 -16.61 -4.47
N SER A 152 8.93 -16.64 -3.13
CA SER A 152 8.33 -15.61 -2.29
C SER A 152 9.44 -14.67 -1.81
N PHE A 153 9.25 -13.36 -1.97
CA PHE A 153 10.28 -12.36 -1.70
C PHE A 153 9.69 -11.07 -1.15
N LEU A 154 10.53 -10.26 -0.51
CA LEU A 154 10.16 -8.93 -0.03
C LEU A 154 10.39 -7.89 -1.13
N ALA A 155 9.42 -6.98 -1.28
CA ALA A 155 9.52 -5.85 -2.19
C ALA A 155 9.03 -4.56 -1.53
N TYR A 156 9.71 -3.45 -1.81
CA TYR A 156 9.28 -2.11 -1.44
C TYR A 156 8.12 -1.66 -2.33
N ILE A 157 7.11 -1.02 -1.74
CA ILE A 157 5.96 -0.48 -2.45
C ILE A 157 6.31 0.95 -2.91
N MET A 158 6.71 1.08 -4.18
CA MET A 158 7.14 2.35 -4.77
C MET A 158 5.97 3.20 -5.25
N TRP A 159 4.84 2.59 -5.55
CA TRP A 159 3.58 3.26 -5.85
C TRP A 159 2.47 2.65 -5.01
N ASP A 160 1.85 3.48 -4.15
CA ASP A 160 0.71 3.04 -3.33
C ASP A 160 -0.35 2.37 -4.20
N PRO A 161 -0.73 1.11 -3.93
CA PRO A 161 -1.62 0.35 -4.82
C PRO A 161 -2.99 1.00 -4.99
N VAL A 162 -3.53 1.65 -3.94
CA VAL A 162 -4.83 2.33 -4.01
C VAL A 162 -4.72 3.61 -4.85
N HIS A 163 -3.62 4.35 -4.70
CA HIS A 163 -3.36 5.52 -5.53
C HIS A 163 -3.16 5.12 -7.00
N MET A 164 -2.40 4.06 -7.26
CA MET A 164 -2.22 3.51 -8.61
C MET A 164 -3.56 3.06 -9.21
N TYR A 165 -4.37 2.31 -8.46
CA TYR A 165 -5.70 1.89 -8.91
C TYR A 165 -6.56 3.09 -9.32
N ASN A 166 -6.66 4.11 -8.46
CA ASN A 166 -7.42 5.32 -8.78
C ASN A 166 -6.87 6.06 -10.01
N ALA A 167 -5.55 6.15 -10.14
CA ALA A 167 -4.92 6.78 -11.31
C ALA A 167 -5.25 6.03 -12.62
N VAL A 168 -5.17 4.71 -12.60
CA VAL A 168 -5.47 3.84 -13.77
C VAL A 168 -6.96 3.89 -14.13
N VAL A 169 -7.85 3.72 -13.13
CA VAL A 169 -9.30 3.66 -13.35
C VAL A 169 -9.87 5.01 -13.79
N ASN A 170 -9.33 6.11 -13.27
CA ASN A 170 -9.78 7.46 -13.59
C ASN A 170 -9.01 8.10 -14.77
N ASP A 171 -8.14 7.35 -15.42
CA ASP A 171 -7.29 7.85 -16.53
C ASP A 171 -6.56 9.15 -16.18
N TRP A 172 -6.02 9.23 -14.95
CA TRP A 172 -5.25 10.39 -14.53
C TRP A 172 -3.93 10.43 -15.26
N LYS A 173 -3.76 11.45 -16.08
CA LYS A 173 -2.52 11.67 -16.81
C LYS A 173 -1.55 12.47 -15.94
N ASP A 174 -0.27 12.19 -16.10
CA ASP A 174 0.83 12.93 -15.45
C ASP A 174 0.75 12.97 -13.91
N VAL A 175 0.16 11.92 -13.32
CA VAL A 175 0.11 11.78 -11.86
C VAL A 175 1.45 11.24 -11.36
N GLU A 176 2.08 11.94 -10.41
CA GLU A 176 3.26 11.43 -9.72
C GLU A 176 2.88 10.23 -8.83
N PRO A 177 3.53 9.05 -9.01
CA PRO A 177 3.35 7.93 -8.11
C PRO A 177 3.55 8.34 -6.65
N GLN A 178 2.56 8.10 -5.81
CA GLN A 178 2.70 8.33 -4.37
C GLN A 178 3.40 7.14 -3.74
N MET A 179 4.59 7.36 -3.23
CA MET A 179 5.36 6.36 -2.49
C MET A 179 4.74 6.13 -1.11
N THR A 180 4.88 4.92 -0.63
CA THR A 180 4.45 4.57 0.72
C THR A 180 5.58 4.70 1.72
N PHE A 181 5.25 4.83 3.01
CA PHE A 181 6.20 4.72 4.12
C PHE A 181 5.56 3.97 5.29
N ASP A 182 6.37 3.21 6.03
CA ASP A 182 5.89 2.35 7.11
C ASP A 182 5.92 3.08 8.45
N VAL A 183 4.74 3.49 8.93
CA VAL A 183 4.58 4.22 10.20
C VAL A 183 4.95 3.39 11.45
N ARG A 184 5.25 2.11 11.31
CA ARG A 184 5.76 1.27 12.39
C ARG A 184 7.27 1.39 12.54
N GLN A 185 7.96 1.83 11.50
CA GLN A 185 9.39 2.12 11.54
C GLN A 185 9.66 3.34 12.43
N PRO A 186 10.76 3.34 13.20
CA PRO A 186 10.98 4.34 14.24
C PRO A 186 10.98 5.79 13.76
N LEU A 187 11.72 6.09 12.69
CA LEU A 187 11.84 7.47 12.17
C LEU A 187 10.53 7.92 11.52
N THR A 188 9.92 7.06 10.71
CA THR A 188 8.64 7.34 10.05
C THR A 188 7.50 7.48 11.05
N ARG A 189 7.52 6.72 12.14
CA ARG A 189 6.56 6.86 13.24
C ARG A 189 6.62 8.26 13.86
N GLU A 190 7.82 8.71 14.20
CA GLU A 190 8.01 10.05 14.77
C GLU A 190 7.59 11.15 13.79
N PHE A 191 8.02 11.03 12.55
CA PHE A 191 7.63 11.94 11.47
C PHE A 191 6.11 12.00 11.29
N SER A 192 5.44 10.85 11.21
CA SER A 192 3.99 10.77 11.01
C SER A 192 3.21 11.37 12.17
N LEU A 193 3.66 11.18 13.42
CA LEU A 193 3.06 11.81 14.59
C LEU A 193 3.21 13.34 14.55
N LYS A 194 4.38 13.85 14.16
CA LYS A 194 4.62 15.29 13.99
C LYS A 194 3.74 15.89 12.89
N ARG A 195 3.64 15.18 11.77
CA ARG A 195 2.81 15.57 10.63
C ARG A 195 1.31 15.60 10.99
N LEU A 196 0.84 14.60 11.75
CA LEU A 196 -0.55 14.57 12.25
C LEU A 196 -0.84 15.73 13.20
N ARG A 197 0.06 16.03 14.14
CA ARG A 197 -0.11 17.19 15.04
C ARG A 197 -0.23 18.48 14.24
N ARG A 198 0.66 18.70 13.27
CA ARG A 198 0.59 19.86 12.39
C ARG A 198 -0.73 19.92 11.61
N PHE A 199 -1.21 18.80 11.11
CA PHE A 199 -2.51 18.74 10.44
C PHE A 199 -3.64 19.22 11.35
N LEU A 200 -3.71 18.74 12.59
CA LEU A 200 -4.73 19.15 13.56
C LEU A 200 -4.63 20.65 13.90
N GLU A 201 -3.43 21.17 14.04
CA GLU A 201 -3.20 22.60 14.30
C GLU A 201 -3.64 23.50 13.14
N THR A 202 -3.44 23.05 11.91
CA THR A 202 -3.74 23.82 10.70
C THR A 202 -5.18 23.62 10.19
N HIS A 203 -5.91 22.63 10.72
CA HIS A 203 -7.28 22.31 10.32
C HIS A 203 -8.25 22.31 11.53
N PRO A 204 -8.36 23.44 12.27
CA PRO A 204 -9.18 23.51 13.49
C PRO A 204 -10.67 23.34 13.24
N TYR A 205 -11.12 23.41 11.99
CA TYR A 205 -12.51 23.20 11.57
C TYR A 205 -12.87 21.70 11.41
N VAL A 206 -11.90 20.80 11.53
CA VAL A 206 -12.13 19.35 11.40
C VAL A 206 -12.59 18.78 12.74
N ASP A 207 -13.77 18.20 12.77
CA ASP A 207 -14.30 17.51 13.96
C ASP A 207 -13.82 16.08 14.08
N VAL A 208 -13.66 15.40 12.94
CA VAL A 208 -13.27 13.99 12.90
C VAL A 208 -12.22 13.75 11.83
N VAL A 209 -11.08 13.20 12.26
CA VAL A 209 -10.04 12.74 11.35
C VAL A 209 -10.32 11.28 10.96
N ARG A 210 -10.46 11.04 9.67
CA ARG A 210 -10.59 9.70 9.10
C ARG A 210 -9.23 9.22 8.61
N PHE A 211 -8.63 8.28 9.33
CA PHE A 211 -7.43 7.62 8.84
C PHE A 211 -7.78 6.69 7.68
N THR A 212 -7.08 6.84 6.57
CA THR A 212 -7.23 5.98 5.42
C THR A 212 -5.86 5.44 4.99
N THR A 213 -5.85 4.27 4.41
CA THR A 213 -4.62 3.54 4.05
C THR A 213 -3.62 3.47 5.20
N PHE A 214 -4.13 3.29 6.44
CA PHE A 214 -3.29 3.12 7.62
C PHE A 214 -2.42 1.87 7.50
N PHE A 215 -3.07 0.77 7.14
CA PHE A 215 -2.45 -0.45 6.62
C PHE A 215 -3.20 -0.82 5.36
N HIS A 216 -2.52 -1.36 4.37
CA HIS A 216 -3.21 -1.96 3.26
C HIS A 216 -3.96 -3.20 3.77
N GLN A 217 -5.27 -3.13 3.77
CA GLN A 217 -6.14 -4.24 4.14
C GLN A 217 -6.26 -5.28 3.02
N PHE A 218 -5.81 -4.92 1.84
CA PHE A 218 -5.79 -5.76 0.66
C PHE A 218 -4.56 -5.41 -0.18
N THR A 219 -4.10 -6.37 -0.96
CA THR A 219 -3.02 -6.18 -1.92
C THR A 219 -3.60 -6.10 -3.32
N LEU A 220 -3.27 -5.03 -4.02
CA LEU A 220 -3.53 -4.88 -5.45
C LEU A 220 -2.21 -5.09 -6.18
N ILE A 221 -2.19 -6.05 -7.11
CA ILE A 221 -1.04 -6.25 -7.99
C ILE A 221 -1.48 -5.99 -9.43
N PHE A 222 -0.71 -5.18 -10.12
CA PHE A 222 -0.91 -4.83 -11.50
C PHE A 222 0.14 -5.55 -12.36
N ASP A 223 -0.30 -6.04 -13.53
CA ASP A 223 0.59 -6.62 -14.53
C ASP A 223 1.36 -5.54 -15.31
N GLU A 224 2.26 -5.95 -16.20
CA GLU A 224 3.10 -5.08 -17.01
C GLU A 224 2.32 -4.11 -17.92
N LEU A 225 1.04 -4.37 -18.16
CA LEU A 225 0.14 -3.52 -18.93
C LEU A 225 -0.75 -2.65 -18.05
N ALA A 226 -0.43 -2.52 -16.77
CA ALA A 226 -1.21 -1.80 -15.77
C ALA A 226 -2.65 -2.33 -15.61
N ARG A 227 -2.86 -3.64 -15.86
CA ARG A 227 -4.12 -4.31 -15.60
C ARG A 227 -4.05 -4.99 -14.23
N GLU A 228 -5.16 -5.02 -13.54
CA GLU A 228 -5.26 -5.68 -12.25
C GLU A 228 -5.00 -7.19 -12.40
N LYS A 229 -3.90 -7.67 -11.82
CA LYS A 229 -3.51 -9.08 -11.86
C LYS A 229 -4.28 -9.87 -10.80
N TYR A 230 -4.32 -9.38 -9.59
CA TYR A 230 -5.18 -9.91 -8.53
C TYR A 230 -5.41 -8.92 -7.41
N VAL A 231 -6.46 -9.16 -6.65
CA VAL A 231 -6.77 -8.50 -5.38
C VAL A 231 -6.80 -9.56 -4.30
N ASP A 232 -6.02 -9.38 -3.26
CA ASP A 232 -6.03 -10.28 -2.11
C ASP A 232 -6.31 -9.48 -0.82
N TRP A 233 -7.34 -9.89 -0.11
CA TRP A 233 -7.76 -9.26 1.14
C TRP A 233 -6.99 -9.79 2.36
N TYR A 234 -6.43 -11.00 2.28
CA TYR A 234 -5.88 -11.71 3.43
C TYR A 234 -4.57 -12.44 3.17
N GLY A 235 -4.19 -12.64 1.91
CA GLY A 235 -3.05 -13.47 1.54
C GLY A 235 -1.71 -12.77 1.73
N TYR A 236 -1.58 -11.56 1.21
CA TYR A 236 -0.34 -10.79 1.28
C TYR A 236 -0.55 -9.53 2.11
N SER A 237 0.31 -9.33 3.10
CA SER A 237 0.30 -8.11 3.89
C SER A 237 1.24 -7.08 3.31
N ALA A 238 0.70 -5.94 2.93
CA ALA A 238 1.49 -4.76 2.55
C ALA A 238 2.04 -4.05 3.79
N SER A 239 2.66 -4.75 4.67
CA SER A 239 3.34 -4.20 5.84
C SER A 239 4.21 -5.27 6.48
N VAL A 240 4.82 -6.12 5.66
CA VAL A 240 5.79 -7.13 6.08
C VAL A 240 7.18 -6.62 5.73
N SER A 241 8.03 -6.47 6.73
CA SER A 241 9.43 -6.08 6.57
C SER A 241 10.29 -6.84 7.58
N PRO A 242 11.59 -6.99 7.35
CA PRO A 242 12.51 -7.58 8.31
C PRO A 242 12.40 -6.96 9.70
N TYR A 243 12.29 -5.64 9.79
CA TYR A 243 12.11 -4.94 11.06
C TYR A 243 10.88 -5.44 11.83
N ILE A 244 9.73 -5.55 11.16
CA ILE A 244 8.49 -5.99 11.80
C ILE A 244 8.53 -7.48 12.16
N LEU A 245 9.09 -8.30 11.28
CA LEU A 245 9.27 -9.73 11.58
C LEU A 245 10.17 -9.95 12.78
N GLU A 246 11.26 -9.20 12.89
CA GLU A 246 12.14 -9.25 14.07
C GLU A 246 11.47 -8.73 15.35
N GLN A 247 10.58 -7.74 15.27
CA GLN A 247 9.79 -7.33 16.43
C GLN A 247 8.83 -8.45 16.84
N PHE A 248 8.16 -9.07 15.87
CA PHE A 248 7.27 -10.21 16.14
C PHE A 248 8.01 -11.38 16.80
N GLU A 249 9.18 -11.77 16.27
CA GLU A 249 10.02 -12.81 16.86
C GLU A 249 10.41 -12.50 18.31
N LYS A 250 10.71 -11.23 18.63
CA LYS A 250 11.02 -10.81 20.02
C LYS A 250 9.86 -10.86 20.97
N GLU A 251 8.63 -10.67 20.47
CA GLU A 251 7.42 -10.62 21.29
C GLU A 251 6.83 -12.01 21.55
N VAL A 252 6.93 -12.91 20.56
CA VAL A 252 6.30 -14.24 20.65
C VAL A 252 7.30 -15.39 20.84
N GLY A 253 8.57 -15.14 20.75
CA GLY A 253 9.64 -16.11 21.04
C GLY A 253 9.97 -17.01 19.90
#